data_14feb310d716a30282fae0b12da93dfa
#
_entry.id   14feb310d716a30282fae0b12da93dfa
#
_cell.length_a   1.000
_cell.length_b   1.000
_cell.length_c   1.000
_cell.angle_alpha   90.00
_cell.angle_beta   90.00
_cell.angle_gamma   90.00
#
_symmetry.space_group_name_H-M   'P 1'
#
loop_
_entity.id
_entity.type
_entity.pdbx_description
1 polymer ?
#
loop_
_entity_poly.entity_id
_entity_poly.type
_entity_poly.pdbx_seq_one_letter_code
_entity_poly.pdbx_strand_id
1 'polypeptide(L)'
;ASMTKPIVTFAALKCVELGLIDLDKPVHNFHSDLKDLEVGKLQDGKVIYEKANKDITLHHLLAHTSGFAYDFHDPLLAHLILEEKIAPLTDKEGKFINVPLSYHPDSRWEYGVGLDWVGVILEKLLNKNLEEICREFVFDPLGMNDTSFDPDFLGKDRLAEMHLMDNGNFIHSTGLFDDS
;
A
#
# COMPACT_ATOMS: atom_id res chain seq x y z
N ALA A 1 -2.24 7.45 -7.05
CA ALA A 1 -0.85 7.31 -6.59
C ALA A 1 -0.72 7.75 -5.13
N SER A 2 0.46 8.10 -4.65
CA SER A 2 0.77 8.25 -3.22
C SER A 2 0.03 9.37 -2.47
N MET A 3 -0.65 10.28 -3.17
CA MET A 3 -1.59 11.22 -2.55
C MET A 3 -2.83 10.55 -1.93
N THR A 4 -3.09 9.30 -2.28
CA THR A 4 -4.11 8.46 -1.64
C THR A 4 -3.76 8.11 -0.18
N LYS A 5 -2.48 8.00 0.14
CA LYS A 5 -2.01 7.58 1.47
C LYS A 5 -2.53 8.44 2.63
N PRO A 6 -2.46 9.78 2.60
CA PRO A 6 -3.05 10.60 3.66
C PRO A 6 -4.56 10.41 3.81
N ILE A 7 -5.29 10.16 2.71
CA ILE A 7 -6.73 9.90 2.73
C ILE A 7 -7.03 8.59 3.47
N VAL A 8 -6.36 7.50 3.09
CA VAL A 8 -6.49 6.18 3.74
C VAL A 8 -6.05 6.25 5.21
N THR A 9 -4.96 6.99 5.50
CA THR A 9 -4.50 7.22 6.87
C THR A 9 -5.57 7.92 7.70
N PHE A 10 -6.22 8.96 7.17
CA PHE A 10 -7.29 9.65 7.88
C PHE A 10 -8.46 8.71 8.18
N ALA A 11 -8.90 7.91 7.19
CA ALA A 11 -9.96 6.93 7.39
C ALA A 11 -9.57 5.89 8.47
N ALA A 12 -8.32 5.42 8.49
CA ALA A 12 -7.82 4.50 9.51
C ALA A 12 -7.83 5.14 10.91
N LEU A 13 -7.38 6.39 11.04
CA LEU A 13 -7.39 7.11 12.31
C LEU A 13 -8.83 7.39 12.78
N LYS A 14 -9.79 7.58 11.85
CA LYS A 14 -11.19 7.65 12.20
C LYS A 14 -11.71 6.34 12.80
N CYS A 15 -11.30 5.20 12.28
CA CYS A 15 -11.60 3.89 12.87
C CYS A 15 -10.97 3.73 14.26
N VAL A 16 -9.77 4.28 14.49
CA VAL A 16 -9.14 4.32 15.82
C VAL A 16 -9.96 5.18 16.78
N GLU A 17 -10.36 6.38 16.36
CA GLU A 17 -11.21 7.28 17.17
C GLU A 17 -12.54 6.61 17.58
N LEU A 18 -13.12 5.81 16.68
CA LEU A 18 -14.34 5.06 16.94
C LEU A 18 -14.12 3.78 17.77
N GLY A 19 -12.88 3.45 18.11
CA GLY A 19 -12.54 2.25 18.88
C GLY A 19 -12.69 0.94 18.11
N LEU A 20 -12.75 0.99 16.78
CA LEU A 20 -12.90 -0.18 15.92
C LEU A 20 -11.58 -0.92 15.67
N ILE A 21 -10.47 -0.21 15.72
CA ILE A 21 -9.10 -0.73 15.60
C ILE A 21 -8.18 0.03 16.55
N ASP A 22 -7.10 -0.60 16.96
CA ASP A 22 -6.11 -0.02 17.89
C ASP A 22 -4.78 0.17 17.15
N LEU A 23 -4.09 1.29 17.39
CA LEU A 23 -2.81 1.60 16.74
C LEU A 23 -1.71 0.58 17.10
N ASP A 24 -1.69 0.08 18.32
CA ASP A 24 -0.57 -0.68 18.87
C ASP A 24 -0.86 -2.18 19.01
N LYS A 25 -2.06 -2.62 18.61
CA LYS A 25 -2.37 -4.05 18.60
C LYS A 25 -2.01 -4.71 17.28
N PRO A 26 -1.67 -6.01 17.28
CA PRO A 26 -1.36 -6.76 16.08
C PRO A 26 -2.48 -6.73 15.04
N VAL A 27 -2.15 -6.36 13.80
CA VAL A 27 -3.12 -6.29 12.68
C VAL A 27 -3.48 -7.65 12.09
N HIS A 28 -2.73 -8.71 12.41
CA HIS A 28 -3.07 -10.07 11.97
C HIS A 28 -4.43 -10.56 12.51
N ASN A 29 -4.97 -9.90 13.54
CA ASN A 29 -6.34 -10.14 14.01
C ASN A 29 -7.40 -9.78 12.96
N PHE A 30 -7.06 -8.91 12.00
CA PHE A 30 -7.94 -8.49 10.91
C PHE A 30 -7.62 -9.21 9.59
N HIS A 31 -6.36 -9.61 9.37
CA HIS A 31 -5.95 -10.31 8.16
C HIS A 31 -4.89 -11.39 8.46
N SER A 32 -5.23 -12.66 8.18
CA SER A 32 -4.38 -13.82 8.49
C SER A 32 -3.01 -13.80 7.83
N ASP A 33 -2.90 -13.22 6.63
CA ASP A 33 -1.66 -13.14 5.85
C ASP A 33 -0.60 -12.23 6.50
N LEU A 34 -1.02 -11.41 7.47
CA LEU A 34 -0.12 -10.58 8.29
C LEU A 34 0.37 -11.30 9.55
N LYS A 35 0.05 -12.60 9.69
CA LYS A 35 0.51 -13.44 10.79
C LYS A 35 1.77 -14.20 10.40
N ASP A 36 2.64 -14.40 11.38
CA ASP A 36 3.86 -15.24 11.25
C ASP A 36 4.75 -14.84 10.05
N LEU A 37 4.84 -13.54 9.77
CA LEU A 37 5.62 -12.99 8.68
C LEU A 37 7.12 -13.29 8.83
N GLU A 38 7.79 -13.41 7.69
CA GLU A 38 9.22 -13.64 7.59
C GLU A 38 9.94 -12.42 7.01
N VAL A 39 11.14 -12.17 7.51
CA VAL A 39 12.08 -11.18 6.97
C VAL A 39 13.01 -11.89 6.01
N GLY A 40 13.04 -11.45 4.75
CA GLY A 40 13.97 -11.91 3.75
C GLY A 40 15.28 -11.13 3.79
N LYS A 41 16.39 -11.80 3.51
CA LYS A 41 17.73 -11.20 3.34
C LYS A 41 18.38 -11.77 2.10
N LEU A 42 18.83 -10.89 1.21
CA LEU A 42 19.61 -11.31 0.05
C LEU A 42 21.09 -11.47 0.47
N GLN A 43 21.60 -12.68 0.38
CA GLN A 43 22.99 -13.02 0.71
C GLN A 43 23.58 -13.94 -0.36
N ASP A 44 24.68 -13.53 -0.98
CA ASP A 44 25.37 -14.28 -2.04
C ASP A 44 24.44 -14.78 -3.18
N GLY A 45 23.49 -13.92 -3.58
CA GLY A 45 22.50 -14.25 -4.63
C GLY A 45 21.40 -15.22 -4.20
N LYS A 46 21.28 -15.52 -2.91
CA LYS A 46 20.21 -16.36 -2.35
C LYS A 46 19.41 -15.58 -1.32
N VAL A 47 18.11 -15.85 -1.26
CA VAL A 47 17.25 -15.28 -0.23
C VAL A 47 17.18 -16.25 0.94
N ILE A 48 17.51 -15.72 2.12
CA ILE A 48 17.41 -16.42 3.41
C ILE A 48 16.25 -15.77 4.17
N TYR A 49 15.40 -16.57 4.80
CA TYR A 49 14.25 -16.08 5.57
C TYR A 49 14.47 -16.35 7.06
N GLU A 50 14.05 -15.40 7.89
CA GLU A 50 13.96 -15.56 9.33
C GLU A 50 12.62 -15.02 9.83
N LYS A 51 12.08 -15.56 10.91
CA LYS A 51 10.82 -15.09 11.49
C LYS A 51 10.95 -13.63 11.95
N ALA A 52 9.92 -12.81 11.67
CA ALA A 52 9.84 -11.46 12.22
C ALA A 52 9.91 -11.48 13.75
N ASN A 53 10.65 -10.56 14.35
CA ASN A 53 10.88 -10.51 15.80
C ASN A 53 9.68 -9.98 16.60
N LYS A 54 8.69 -9.38 15.92
CA LYS A 54 7.43 -8.90 16.52
C LYS A 54 6.33 -8.85 15.47
N ASP A 55 5.10 -8.80 15.93
CA ASP A 55 3.92 -8.61 15.08
C ASP A 55 3.85 -7.16 14.55
N ILE A 56 3.27 -7.01 13.36
CA ILE A 56 2.99 -5.69 12.78
C ILE A 56 1.74 -5.11 13.45
N THR A 57 1.77 -3.81 13.72
CA THR A 57 0.64 -3.01 14.22
C THR A 57 0.18 -2.01 13.15
N LEU A 58 -0.99 -1.41 13.35
CA LEU A 58 -1.48 -0.33 12.49
C LEU A 58 -0.49 0.85 12.49
N HIS A 59 0.10 1.16 13.64
CA HIS A 59 1.13 2.20 13.78
C HIS A 59 2.31 1.91 12.84
N HIS A 60 2.83 0.68 12.82
CA HIS A 60 3.94 0.31 11.94
C HIS A 60 3.60 0.49 10.46
N LEU A 61 2.38 0.13 10.04
CA LEU A 61 1.94 0.30 8.65
C LEU A 61 1.83 1.78 8.26
N LEU A 62 1.21 2.59 9.11
CA LEU A 62 1.01 4.03 8.88
C LEU A 62 2.32 4.82 8.89
N ALA A 63 3.27 4.43 9.75
CA ALA A 63 4.56 5.12 9.91
C ALA A 63 5.65 4.62 8.95
N HIS A 64 5.36 3.64 8.08
CA HIS A 64 6.38 2.99 7.22
C HIS A 64 7.53 2.36 8.02
N THR A 65 7.21 1.73 9.15
CA THR A 65 8.16 0.99 10.00
C THR A 65 7.81 -0.48 10.15
N SER A 66 6.91 -0.98 9.30
CA SER A 66 6.39 -2.35 9.36
C SER A 66 7.36 -3.43 8.87
N GLY A 67 8.38 -3.06 8.11
CA GLY A 67 9.24 -4.01 7.43
C GLY A 67 8.91 -4.20 5.94
N PHE A 68 7.75 -3.79 5.50
CA PHE A 68 7.40 -3.78 4.08
C PHE A 68 8.14 -2.68 3.32
N ALA A 69 8.52 -2.98 2.07
CA ALA A 69 9.14 -2.05 1.14
C ALA A 69 8.39 -2.03 -0.21
N TYR A 70 8.86 -1.21 -1.15
CA TYR A 70 8.51 -1.29 -2.57
C TYR A 70 9.67 -1.86 -3.37
N ASP A 71 9.36 -2.59 -4.43
CA ASP A 71 10.31 -3.27 -5.32
C ASP A 71 11.33 -2.31 -5.96
N PHE A 72 10.94 -1.09 -6.29
CA PHE A 72 11.80 -0.09 -6.92
C PHE A 72 12.81 0.57 -5.95
N HIS A 73 12.73 0.29 -4.65
CA HIS A 73 13.67 0.78 -3.65
C HIS A 73 14.44 -0.35 -2.95
N ASP A 74 13.92 -1.57 -2.97
CA ASP A 74 14.46 -2.67 -2.18
C ASP A 74 15.10 -3.75 -3.06
N PRO A 75 16.43 -4.01 -2.93
CA PRO A 75 17.14 -5.01 -3.73
C PRO A 75 16.63 -6.44 -3.55
N LEU A 76 16.10 -6.80 -2.36
CA LEU A 76 15.53 -8.11 -2.12
C LEU A 76 14.28 -8.32 -2.98
N LEU A 77 13.36 -7.34 -2.95
CA LEU A 77 12.11 -7.42 -3.71
C LEU A 77 12.37 -7.39 -5.20
N ALA A 78 13.29 -6.52 -5.67
CA ALA A 78 13.72 -6.51 -7.07
C ALA A 78 14.28 -7.87 -7.52
N HIS A 79 15.09 -8.52 -6.67
CA HIS A 79 15.62 -9.87 -6.95
C HIS A 79 14.48 -10.91 -7.01
N LEU A 80 13.52 -10.87 -6.08
CA LEU A 80 12.40 -11.81 -6.06
C LEU A 80 11.47 -11.65 -7.27
N ILE A 81 11.29 -10.44 -7.79
CA ILE A 81 10.56 -10.20 -9.03
C ILE A 81 11.28 -10.80 -10.23
N LEU A 82 12.61 -10.61 -10.33
CA LEU A 82 13.40 -11.21 -11.41
C LEU A 82 13.35 -12.75 -11.39
N GLU A 83 13.16 -13.35 -10.21
CA GLU A 83 12.97 -14.80 -10.05
C GLU A 83 11.48 -15.23 -10.18
N GLU A 84 10.56 -14.33 -10.54
CA GLU A 84 9.12 -14.56 -10.67
C GLU A 84 8.46 -15.13 -9.38
N LYS A 85 9.03 -14.82 -8.21
CA LYS A 85 8.52 -15.30 -6.91
C LYS A 85 7.47 -14.39 -6.29
N ILE A 86 7.48 -13.11 -6.64
CA ILE A 86 6.51 -12.12 -6.21
C ILE A 86 6.04 -11.28 -7.41
N ALA A 87 4.85 -10.71 -7.28
CA ALA A 87 4.29 -9.81 -8.30
C ALA A 87 4.92 -8.41 -8.21
N PRO A 88 5.19 -7.74 -9.34
CA PRO A 88 5.67 -6.35 -9.35
C PRO A 88 4.55 -5.38 -8.96
N LEU A 89 4.92 -4.14 -8.61
CA LEU A 89 3.95 -3.07 -8.28
C LEU A 89 2.91 -2.81 -9.39
N THR A 90 3.25 -3.15 -10.63
CA THR A 90 2.36 -3.01 -11.79
C THR A 90 1.33 -4.14 -11.93
N ASP A 91 1.31 -5.10 -11.00
CA ASP A 91 0.33 -6.19 -11.00
C ASP A 91 -1.09 -5.65 -10.77
N LYS A 92 -1.98 -5.90 -11.74
CA LYS A 92 -3.37 -5.40 -11.72
C LYS A 92 -4.30 -6.16 -10.76
N GLU A 93 -3.89 -7.35 -10.31
CA GLU A 93 -4.66 -8.16 -9.36
C GLU A 93 -4.37 -7.79 -7.90
N GLY A 94 -3.49 -6.80 -7.65
CA GLY A 94 -3.12 -6.34 -6.31
C GLY A 94 -2.21 -7.30 -5.55
N LYS A 95 -1.64 -8.30 -6.20
CA LYS A 95 -0.75 -9.29 -5.56
C LYS A 95 0.60 -8.70 -5.12
N PHE A 96 0.94 -7.51 -5.61
CA PHE A 96 2.16 -6.79 -5.27
C PHE A 96 2.31 -6.49 -3.77
N ILE A 97 1.22 -6.54 -3.00
CA ILE A 97 1.29 -6.36 -1.53
C ILE A 97 1.78 -7.62 -0.80
N ASN A 98 1.70 -8.79 -1.45
CA ASN A 98 2.07 -10.07 -0.87
C ASN A 98 3.58 -10.31 -0.99
N VAL A 99 4.34 -9.52 -0.27
CA VAL A 99 5.81 -9.55 -0.26
C VAL A 99 6.32 -9.89 1.14
N PRO A 100 7.50 -10.53 1.25
CA PRO A 100 8.15 -10.72 2.55
C PRO A 100 8.57 -9.36 3.13
N LEU A 101 8.83 -9.34 4.42
CA LEU A 101 9.44 -8.17 5.03
C LEU A 101 10.91 -8.07 4.59
N SER A 102 11.38 -6.86 4.33
CA SER A 102 12.81 -6.59 4.04
C SER A 102 13.62 -6.34 5.30
N TYR A 103 12.95 -6.07 6.43
CA TYR A 103 13.58 -5.86 7.73
C TYR A 103 12.56 -6.11 8.86
N HIS A 104 13.06 -6.28 10.08
CA HIS A 104 12.19 -6.46 11.22
C HIS A 104 11.34 -5.22 11.51
N PRO A 105 10.06 -5.40 11.86
CA PRO A 105 9.20 -4.28 12.25
C PRO A 105 9.86 -3.42 13.33
N ASP A 106 9.71 -2.10 13.20
CA ASP A 106 10.24 -1.09 14.13
C ASP A 106 11.78 -0.96 14.16
N SER A 107 12.51 -1.61 13.23
CA SER A 107 13.97 -1.50 13.19
C SER A 107 14.48 -0.34 12.35
N ARG A 108 13.72 0.10 11.36
CA ARG A 108 14.01 1.27 10.53
C ARG A 108 12.75 1.77 9.80
N TRP A 109 12.85 2.97 9.25
CA TRP A 109 11.87 3.52 8.33
C TRP A 109 12.19 3.09 6.88
N GLU A 110 11.19 2.64 6.15
CA GLU A 110 11.30 2.33 4.72
C GLU A 110 9.94 2.51 4.04
N TYR A 111 9.90 3.33 2.99
CA TYR A 111 8.69 3.55 2.21
C TYR A 111 8.25 2.26 1.49
N GLY A 112 7.03 1.80 1.71
CA GLY A 112 6.59 0.51 1.18
C GLY A 112 5.07 0.34 1.18
N VAL A 113 4.64 -0.89 0.89
CA VAL A 113 3.23 -1.30 0.72
C VAL A 113 2.40 -1.31 2.01
N GLY A 114 2.92 -0.76 3.10
CA GLY A 114 2.20 -0.75 4.40
C GLY A 114 0.83 -0.12 4.33
N LEU A 115 0.66 1.02 3.63
CA LEU A 115 -0.64 1.69 3.52
C LEU A 115 -1.59 0.98 2.54
N ASP A 116 -1.09 0.20 1.61
CA ASP A 116 -1.92 -0.66 0.77
C ASP A 116 -2.58 -1.74 1.64
N TRP A 117 -1.82 -2.34 2.56
CA TRP A 117 -2.37 -3.24 3.59
C TRP A 117 -3.38 -2.56 4.52
N VAL A 118 -3.20 -1.28 4.86
CA VAL A 118 -4.19 -0.53 5.65
C VAL A 118 -5.53 -0.49 4.91
N GLY A 119 -5.53 -0.23 3.61
CA GLY A 119 -6.74 -0.27 2.78
C GLY A 119 -7.47 -1.62 2.90
N VAL A 120 -6.76 -2.72 2.69
CA VAL A 120 -7.29 -4.09 2.80
C VAL A 120 -7.85 -4.39 4.20
N ILE A 121 -7.16 -3.95 5.26
CA ILE A 121 -7.62 -4.11 6.64
C ILE A 121 -8.92 -3.35 6.88
N LEU A 122 -9.02 -2.10 6.39
CA LEU A 122 -10.22 -1.29 6.54
C LEU A 122 -11.42 -1.89 5.81
N GLU A 123 -11.24 -2.37 4.59
CA GLU A 123 -12.29 -3.05 3.83
C GLU A 123 -12.83 -4.26 4.58
N LYS A 124 -11.94 -5.07 5.12
CA LYS A 124 -12.32 -6.26 5.91
C LYS A 124 -12.97 -5.90 7.24
N LEU A 125 -12.46 -4.88 7.94
CA LEU A 125 -12.98 -4.41 9.22
C LEU A 125 -14.41 -3.89 9.09
N LEU A 126 -14.68 -3.10 8.03
CA LEU A 126 -15.96 -2.41 7.84
C LEU A 126 -16.92 -3.14 6.89
N ASN A 127 -16.46 -4.20 6.22
CA ASN A 127 -17.20 -4.92 5.17
C ASN A 127 -17.74 -3.98 4.09
N LYS A 128 -16.91 -3.04 3.65
CA LYS A 128 -17.16 -2.03 2.61
C LYS A 128 -15.94 -1.95 1.71
N ASN A 129 -16.10 -1.50 0.45
CA ASN A 129 -14.95 -1.19 -0.37
C ASN A 129 -14.29 0.14 0.05
N LEU A 130 -13.06 0.38 -0.40
CA LEU A 130 -12.26 1.53 0.02
C LEU A 130 -12.87 2.88 -0.43
N GLU A 131 -13.55 2.92 -1.59
CA GLU A 131 -14.30 4.10 -2.04
C GLU A 131 -15.40 4.46 -1.05
N GLU A 132 -16.23 3.50 -0.64
CA GLU A 132 -17.32 3.70 0.31
C GLU A 132 -16.79 4.19 1.67
N ILE A 133 -15.69 3.61 2.14
CA ILE A 133 -15.04 3.99 3.40
C ILE A 133 -14.51 5.43 3.34
N CYS A 134 -13.77 5.75 2.28
CA CYS A 134 -13.21 7.08 2.12
C CYS A 134 -14.30 8.13 1.87
N ARG A 135 -15.38 7.77 1.18
CA ARG A 135 -16.52 8.66 0.99
C ARG A 135 -17.18 8.98 2.33
N GLU A 136 -17.50 7.97 3.13
CA GLU A 136 -18.14 8.15 4.43
C GLU A 136 -17.28 8.94 5.44
N PHE A 137 -15.98 8.66 5.51
CA PHE A 137 -15.13 9.24 6.55
C PHE A 137 -14.36 10.48 6.11
N VAL A 138 -14.18 10.68 4.80
CA VAL A 138 -13.31 11.75 4.27
C VAL A 138 -14.03 12.60 3.25
N PHE A 139 -14.50 12.01 2.13
CA PHE A 139 -14.93 12.80 0.97
C PHE A 139 -16.21 13.61 1.27
N ASP A 140 -17.26 12.96 1.74
CA ASP A 140 -18.55 13.62 2.02
C ASP A 140 -18.44 14.63 3.18
N PRO A 141 -17.80 14.29 4.34
CA PRO A 141 -17.65 15.25 5.43
C PRO A 141 -16.84 16.49 5.08
N LEU A 142 -15.89 16.37 4.14
CA LEU A 142 -15.02 17.48 3.71
C LEU A 142 -15.49 18.16 2.41
N GLY A 143 -16.60 17.71 1.82
CA GLY A 143 -17.11 18.23 0.55
C GLY A 143 -16.19 17.97 -0.65
N MET A 144 -15.45 16.87 -0.64
CA MET A 144 -14.51 16.47 -1.70
C MET A 144 -15.26 15.78 -2.85
N ASN A 145 -16.16 16.52 -3.49
CA ASN A 145 -17.08 15.98 -4.48
C ASN A 145 -16.41 15.50 -5.79
N ASP A 146 -15.19 15.93 -6.04
CA ASP A 146 -14.40 15.62 -7.23
C ASP A 146 -13.28 14.60 -6.93
N THR A 147 -13.42 13.81 -5.88
CA THR A 147 -12.47 12.78 -5.47
C THR A 147 -13.12 11.40 -5.49
N SER A 148 -12.51 10.44 -6.20
CA SER A 148 -12.99 9.07 -6.29
C SER A 148 -11.84 8.13 -6.66
N PHE A 149 -11.96 6.84 -6.34
CA PHE A 149 -11.12 5.76 -6.89
C PHE A 149 -11.62 5.29 -8.26
N ASP A 150 -12.83 5.67 -8.67
CA ASP A 150 -13.37 5.37 -9.99
C ASP A 150 -12.97 6.48 -10.99
N PRO A 151 -12.13 6.20 -11.98
CA PRO A 151 -11.71 7.18 -12.97
C PRO A 151 -12.86 7.69 -13.85
N ASP A 152 -13.93 6.92 -14.01
CA ASP A 152 -15.09 7.31 -14.81
C ASP A 152 -16.08 8.20 -14.04
N PHE A 153 -15.94 8.33 -12.73
CA PHE A 153 -16.81 9.08 -11.84
C PHE A 153 -16.97 10.56 -12.25
N LEU A 154 -15.88 11.19 -12.66
CA LEU A 154 -15.88 12.61 -13.06
C LEU A 154 -16.01 12.84 -14.57
N GLY A 155 -15.93 11.78 -15.37
CA GLY A 155 -15.82 11.86 -16.82
C GLY A 155 -14.38 12.04 -17.30
N LYS A 156 -14.06 11.42 -18.43
CA LYS A 156 -12.67 11.36 -18.94
C LYS A 156 -12.09 12.72 -19.33
N ASP A 157 -12.93 13.66 -19.72
CA ASP A 157 -12.57 15.04 -20.06
C ASP A 157 -12.05 15.88 -18.89
N ARG A 158 -12.26 15.42 -17.66
CA ARG A 158 -11.77 16.07 -16.43
C ARG A 158 -10.48 15.47 -15.89
N LEU A 159 -10.04 14.32 -16.42
CA LEU A 159 -8.79 13.70 -16.01
C LEU A 159 -7.62 14.38 -16.73
N ALA A 160 -6.60 14.78 -15.94
CA ALA A 160 -5.37 15.31 -16.52
C ALA A 160 -4.58 14.19 -17.19
N GLU A 161 -4.08 14.47 -18.39
CA GLU A 161 -3.17 13.57 -19.07
C GLU A 161 -1.81 13.50 -18.37
N MET A 162 -1.21 12.33 -18.34
CA MET A 162 0.13 12.13 -17.82
C MET A 162 1.16 12.33 -18.91
N HIS A 163 2.23 13.06 -18.62
CA HIS A 163 3.32 13.32 -19.54
C HIS A 163 4.66 12.99 -18.90
N LEU A 164 5.55 12.40 -19.70
CA LEU A 164 6.96 12.22 -19.34
C LEU A 164 7.80 13.26 -20.07
N MET A 165 8.90 13.67 -19.44
CA MET A 165 9.92 14.49 -20.08
C MET A 165 10.92 13.58 -20.78
N ASP A 166 11.01 13.68 -22.10
CA ASP A 166 12.02 13.00 -22.91
C ASP A 166 12.77 14.00 -23.76
N ASN A 167 14.10 14.07 -23.60
CA ASN A 167 14.99 14.97 -24.35
C ASN A 167 14.49 16.44 -24.41
N GLY A 168 13.89 16.95 -23.32
CA GLY A 168 13.37 18.31 -23.25
C GLY A 168 11.96 18.50 -23.84
N ASN A 169 11.32 17.46 -24.32
CA ASN A 169 9.94 17.47 -24.83
C ASN A 169 9.01 16.70 -23.90
N PHE A 170 7.76 17.19 -23.78
CA PHE A 170 6.70 16.42 -23.12
C PHE A 170 6.13 15.42 -24.12
N ILE A 171 6.18 14.14 -23.75
CA ILE A 171 5.53 13.06 -24.50
C ILE A 171 4.38 12.51 -23.66
N HIS A 172 3.26 12.21 -24.31
CA HIS A 172 2.14 11.57 -23.63
C HIS A 172 2.58 10.21 -23.07
N SER A 173 2.19 9.95 -21.83
CA SER A 173 2.46 8.67 -21.15
C SER A 173 1.15 8.10 -20.66
N THR A 174 0.94 6.84 -20.98
CA THR A 174 -0.18 6.08 -20.42
C THR A 174 0.02 5.78 -18.92
N GLY A 175 1.23 6.02 -18.40
CA GLY A 175 1.55 5.80 -16.99
C GLY A 175 1.79 4.34 -16.62
N LEU A 176 2.24 4.11 -15.39
CA LEU A 176 2.46 2.76 -14.86
C LEU A 176 1.15 1.98 -14.61
N PHE A 177 0.03 2.68 -14.58
CA PHE A 177 -1.28 2.16 -14.16
C PHE A 177 -2.37 2.39 -15.21
N ASP A 178 -1.99 2.65 -16.45
CA ASP A 178 -2.96 2.86 -17.52
C ASP A 178 -3.55 1.54 -18.02
N ASP A 179 -4.86 1.53 -18.13
CA ASP A 179 -5.66 0.41 -18.58
C ASP A 179 -6.07 0.55 -20.05
N SER A 180 -5.17 1.02 -20.89
CA SER A 180 -5.41 1.04 -22.35
C SER A 180 -5.53 -0.34 -22.94
#